data_56ac796aab631b307e97291635c64e7d
#
_entry.id   56ac796aab631b307e97291635c64e7d
#
_cell.length_a   1.000
_cell.length_b   1.000
_cell.length_c   1.000
_cell.angle_alpha   90.00
_cell.angle_beta   90.00
_cell.angle_gamma   90.00
#
_symmetry.space_group_name_H-M   'P 1'
#
loop_
_entity.id
_entity.type
_entity.pdbx_description
1 polymer ?
#
loop_
_entity_poly.entity_id
_entity_poly.type
_entity_poly.pdbx_seq_one_letter_code
_entity_poly.pdbx_strand_id
1 'polypeptide(L)'
;GLHQWFDSERAKVYSLQAMKELTEAVKKKARRLGFDLVGIVHPGPSEQISRYKAWLAKGYHAEMGYLARPDAVEKRADPRVVMQEVRSIVVVGLNYYPGDHGEHGKQQGKVSRYAWGADYHDVMLERLGRLTTWLEEHLGRHVAYRPYVDFGPLMERALAQRAGLGWFGKNTNLIHPAIGSYFFLGELLLDIPLAADVPFRGSRCGTCTACLDACPTGALVAPGVLDARRCISYLTIEHRGGIPEAMRPLVEDWVFGCDVCQEVCPWNQRFASPADPSVFHPSRPVLDLIDVMSLDEDGFRARFRETPLWRAGRSGLLRNAAVVLGNLGGPAGVPALKAAADDQDPLVREHAMWALRRISLR
;
A
#
# COMPACT_ATOMS: atom_id res chain seq x y z
N GLY A 1 -35.28 -11.00 -44.59
CA GLY A 1 -33.87 -11.21 -44.82
C GLY A 1 -33.03 -9.96 -44.59
N LEU A 2 -33.08 -9.32 -43.38
CA LEU A 2 -32.23 -8.15 -43.03
C LEU A 2 -31.85 -8.13 -41.53
N HIS A 3 -31.79 -9.30 -40.88
CA HIS A 3 -31.45 -9.38 -39.45
C HIS A 3 -30.20 -10.21 -39.13
N GLN A 4 -29.31 -10.48 -40.11
CA GLN A 4 -28.10 -11.32 -39.87
C GLN A 4 -26.76 -10.59 -40.03
N TRP A 5 -26.72 -9.23 -40.09
CA TRP A 5 -25.47 -8.49 -40.35
C TRP A 5 -24.90 -7.69 -39.15
N PHE A 6 -25.46 -7.83 -37.96
CA PHE A 6 -25.02 -6.97 -36.82
C PHE A 6 -24.19 -7.67 -35.74
N ASP A 7 -23.86 -8.97 -35.87
CA ASP A 7 -23.17 -9.71 -34.80
C ASP A 7 -21.74 -10.16 -35.15
N SER A 8 -21.19 -9.86 -36.32
CA SER A 8 -19.87 -10.36 -36.75
C SER A 8 -18.67 -9.44 -36.43
N GLU A 9 -18.87 -8.20 -35.99
CA GLU A 9 -17.76 -7.28 -35.69
C GLU A 9 -17.30 -7.28 -34.25
N ARG A 10 -18.09 -7.80 -33.30
CA ARG A 10 -17.72 -7.86 -31.88
C ARG A 10 -16.83 -9.05 -31.47
N ALA A 11 -16.72 -10.04 -32.32
CA ALA A 11 -15.85 -11.20 -32.11
C ALA A 11 -14.72 -11.24 -33.14
N LYS A 12 -13.81 -10.26 -33.13
CA LYS A 12 -12.46 -10.54 -33.64
C LYS A 12 -11.87 -11.62 -32.76
N VAL A 13 -11.95 -12.88 -33.21
CA VAL A 13 -11.24 -14.01 -32.62
C VAL A 13 -9.75 -13.69 -32.81
N TYR A 14 -9.13 -13.14 -31.75
CA TYR A 14 -7.67 -12.99 -31.75
C TYR A 14 -7.08 -14.40 -31.85
N SER A 15 -6.25 -14.65 -32.86
CA SER A 15 -5.47 -15.88 -32.87
C SER A 15 -4.59 -15.92 -31.61
N LEU A 16 -4.26 -17.10 -31.12
CA LEU A 16 -3.38 -17.24 -29.96
C LEU A 16 -2.05 -16.51 -30.19
N GLN A 17 -1.56 -16.51 -31.41
CA GLN A 17 -0.33 -15.79 -31.79
C GLN A 17 -0.50 -14.28 -31.65
N ALA A 18 -1.57 -13.70 -32.21
CA ALA A 18 -1.87 -12.27 -32.12
C ALA A 18 -2.06 -11.82 -30.65
N MET A 19 -2.68 -12.67 -29.83
CA MET A 19 -2.84 -12.43 -28.40
C MET A 19 -1.49 -12.37 -27.67
N LYS A 20 -0.57 -13.29 -27.98
CA LYS A 20 0.77 -13.30 -27.42
C LYS A 20 1.59 -12.07 -27.84
N GLU A 21 1.53 -11.71 -29.12
CA GLU A 21 2.23 -10.52 -29.64
C GLU A 21 1.73 -9.23 -28.99
N LEU A 22 0.41 -9.07 -28.86
CA LEU A 22 -0.17 -7.93 -28.15
C LEU A 22 0.23 -7.90 -26.69
N THR A 23 0.25 -9.07 -26.01
CA THR A 23 0.68 -9.19 -24.61
C THR A 23 2.10 -8.70 -24.41
N GLU A 24 3.04 -9.13 -25.26
CA GLU A 24 4.43 -8.69 -25.19
C GLU A 24 4.57 -7.19 -25.50
N ALA A 25 3.79 -6.66 -26.44
CA ALA A 25 3.77 -5.23 -26.73
C ALA A 25 3.27 -4.41 -25.53
N VAL A 26 2.20 -4.85 -24.85
CA VAL A 26 1.68 -4.23 -23.61
C VAL A 26 2.72 -4.24 -22.52
N LYS A 27 3.35 -5.39 -22.25
CA LYS A 27 4.41 -5.52 -21.21
C LYS A 27 5.60 -4.60 -21.52
N LYS A 28 6.04 -4.57 -22.79
CA LYS A 28 7.15 -3.70 -23.22
C LYS A 28 6.78 -2.22 -23.05
N LYS A 29 5.56 -1.83 -23.37
CA LYS A 29 5.07 -0.46 -23.20
C LYS A 29 4.98 -0.09 -21.72
N ALA A 30 4.45 -0.96 -20.87
CA ALA A 30 4.36 -0.72 -19.44
C ALA A 30 5.76 -0.51 -18.80
N ARG A 31 6.75 -1.34 -19.17
CA ARG A 31 8.14 -1.14 -18.73
C ARG A 31 8.72 0.19 -19.22
N ARG A 32 8.44 0.61 -20.45
CA ARG A 32 8.87 1.92 -20.97
C ARG A 32 8.20 3.10 -20.27
N LEU A 33 7.03 2.88 -19.67
CA LEU A 33 6.35 3.85 -18.82
C LEU A 33 6.89 3.86 -17.39
N GLY A 34 7.91 3.03 -17.10
CA GLY A 34 8.63 3.01 -15.85
C GLY A 34 8.07 2.06 -14.79
N PHE A 35 7.23 1.08 -15.16
CA PHE A 35 6.89 -0.01 -14.26
C PHE A 35 8.02 -1.06 -14.22
N ASP A 36 8.41 -1.46 -13.03
CA ASP A 36 9.48 -2.45 -12.81
C ASP A 36 8.98 -3.88 -13.04
N LEU A 37 7.73 -4.15 -12.66
CA LEU A 37 7.08 -5.44 -12.81
C LEU A 37 5.82 -5.32 -13.65
N VAL A 38 5.59 -6.32 -14.50
CA VAL A 38 4.36 -6.41 -15.32
C VAL A 38 4.02 -7.87 -15.50
N GLY A 39 2.77 -8.23 -15.21
CA GLY A 39 2.24 -9.56 -15.45
C GLY A 39 0.77 -9.48 -15.87
N ILE A 40 0.30 -10.53 -16.51
CA ILE A 40 -1.08 -10.65 -17.00
C ILE A 40 -1.77 -11.78 -16.27
N VAL A 41 -3.02 -11.55 -15.86
CA VAL A 41 -3.87 -12.57 -15.27
C VAL A 41 -5.26 -12.55 -15.90
N HIS A 42 -5.87 -13.71 -16.10
CA HIS A 42 -7.27 -13.81 -16.47
C HIS A 42 -8.18 -13.49 -15.28
N PRO A 43 -9.29 -12.76 -15.50
CA PRO A 43 -10.29 -12.54 -14.46
C PRO A 43 -10.90 -13.87 -14.01
N GLY A 44 -11.32 -13.94 -12.75
CA GLY A 44 -11.97 -15.09 -12.17
C GLY A 44 -11.93 -15.07 -10.65
N PRO A 45 -12.64 -15.99 -10.00
CA PRO A 45 -12.75 -16.04 -8.56
C PRO A 45 -11.38 -16.08 -7.87
N SER A 46 -11.27 -15.36 -6.77
CA SER A 46 -10.04 -15.35 -5.97
C SER A 46 -9.96 -16.56 -5.06
N GLU A 47 -8.89 -17.35 -5.17
CA GLU A 47 -8.60 -18.46 -4.27
C GLU A 47 -8.37 -18.01 -2.81
N GLN A 48 -8.07 -16.72 -2.59
CA GLN A 48 -7.82 -16.16 -1.26
C GLN A 48 -9.09 -15.69 -0.54
N ILE A 49 -10.26 -15.75 -1.18
CA ILE A 49 -11.49 -15.16 -0.61
C ILE A 49 -11.92 -15.80 0.70
N SER A 50 -11.74 -17.10 0.87
CA SER A 50 -12.07 -17.80 2.12
C SER A 50 -11.18 -17.34 3.28
N ARG A 51 -9.89 -17.13 3.02
CA ARG A 51 -8.94 -16.58 4.01
C ARG A 51 -9.29 -15.14 4.38
N TYR A 52 -9.67 -14.33 3.40
CA TYR A 52 -10.10 -12.96 3.61
C TYR A 52 -11.36 -12.89 4.50
N LYS A 53 -12.38 -13.70 4.19
CA LYS A 53 -13.60 -13.79 5.01
C LYS A 53 -13.30 -14.26 6.44
N ALA A 54 -12.43 -15.25 6.61
CA ALA A 54 -12.00 -15.72 7.94
C ALA A 54 -11.26 -14.64 8.73
N TRP A 55 -10.45 -13.80 8.06
CA TRP A 55 -9.76 -12.65 8.66
C TRP A 55 -10.74 -11.56 9.10
N LEU A 56 -11.76 -11.25 8.27
CA LEU A 56 -12.86 -10.35 8.61
C LEU A 56 -13.66 -10.85 9.81
N ALA A 57 -14.01 -12.15 9.83
CA ALA A 57 -14.78 -12.76 10.92
C ALA A 57 -14.08 -12.70 12.28
N LYS A 58 -12.73 -12.63 12.29
CA LYS A 58 -11.92 -12.42 13.50
C LYS A 58 -11.84 -10.95 13.94
N GLY A 59 -12.43 -10.03 13.19
CA GLY A 59 -12.32 -8.59 13.43
C GLY A 59 -10.91 -8.03 13.24
N TYR A 60 -10.04 -8.73 12.53
CA TYR A 60 -8.65 -8.33 12.32
C TYR A 60 -8.48 -7.11 11.42
N HIS A 61 -9.55 -6.67 10.73
CA HIS A 61 -9.62 -5.44 9.96
C HIS A 61 -9.79 -4.17 10.84
N ALA A 62 -9.97 -4.32 12.15
CA ALA A 62 -10.17 -3.22 13.08
C ALA A 62 -11.32 -2.28 12.64
N GLU A 63 -11.09 -0.96 12.62
CA GLU A 63 -12.09 0.06 12.22
C GLU A 63 -12.22 0.23 10.69
N MET A 64 -11.45 -0.51 9.89
CA MET A 64 -11.53 -0.45 8.43
C MET A 64 -12.81 -1.16 7.90
N GLY A 65 -13.98 -0.71 8.36
CA GLY A 65 -15.28 -1.30 8.03
C GLY A 65 -15.58 -1.34 6.52
N TYR A 66 -14.96 -0.46 5.73
CA TYR A 66 -15.08 -0.46 4.27
C TYR A 66 -14.58 -1.78 3.64
N LEU A 67 -13.70 -2.52 4.33
CA LEU A 67 -13.24 -3.84 3.90
C LEU A 67 -14.30 -4.93 4.11
N ALA A 68 -15.17 -4.76 5.10
CA ALA A 68 -16.17 -5.76 5.49
C ALA A 68 -17.55 -5.54 4.84
N ARG A 69 -17.76 -4.47 4.08
CA ARG A 69 -19.02 -4.24 3.37
C ARG A 69 -19.32 -5.39 2.41
N PRO A 70 -20.59 -5.88 2.37
CA PRO A 70 -20.96 -7.01 1.50
C PRO A 70 -20.57 -6.80 0.03
N ASP A 71 -20.84 -5.61 -0.53
CA ASP A 71 -20.46 -5.26 -1.90
C ASP A 71 -18.95 -5.28 -2.14
N ALA A 72 -18.18 -4.85 -1.16
CA ALA A 72 -16.72 -4.87 -1.24
C ALA A 72 -16.15 -6.29 -1.17
N VAL A 73 -16.77 -7.17 -0.39
CA VAL A 73 -16.40 -8.59 -0.29
C VAL A 73 -16.73 -9.33 -1.59
N GLU A 74 -17.91 -9.05 -2.18
CA GLU A 74 -18.33 -9.64 -3.45
C GLU A 74 -17.39 -9.25 -4.60
N LYS A 75 -17.09 -7.97 -4.73
CA LYS A 75 -16.14 -7.44 -5.73
C LYS A 75 -14.73 -8.02 -5.58
N ARG A 76 -14.26 -8.19 -4.34
CA ARG A 76 -12.97 -8.84 -4.05
C ARG A 76 -12.98 -10.33 -4.36
N ALA A 77 -14.13 -10.96 -4.28
CA ALA A 77 -14.26 -12.38 -4.64
C ALA A 77 -14.04 -12.62 -6.12
N ASP A 78 -14.49 -11.71 -6.98
CA ASP A 78 -14.36 -11.86 -8.44
C ASP A 78 -14.30 -10.49 -9.14
N PRO A 79 -13.20 -10.18 -9.85
CA PRO A 79 -13.05 -8.93 -10.60
C PRO A 79 -14.14 -8.69 -11.67
N ARG A 80 -14.83 -9.74 -12.13
CA ARG A 80 -15.92 -9.64 -13.10
C ARG A 80 -17.14 -8.93 -12.53
N VAL A 81 -17.29 -8.89 -11.20
CA VAL A 81 -18.31 -8.07 -10.53
C VAL A 81 -17.98 -6.57 -10.63
N VAL A 82 -16.70 -6.24 -10.70
CA VAL A 82 -16.23 -4.84 -10.86
C VAL A 82 -16.42 -4.35 -12.29
N MET A 83 -16.10 -5.20 -13.27
CA MET A 83 -16.20 -4.89 -14.70
C MET A 83 -16.66 -6.16 -15.43
N GLN A 84 -17.92 -6.20 -15.90
CA GLN A 84 -18.51 -7.41 -16.49
C GLN A 84 -17.81 -7.84 -17.77
N GLU A 85 -17.38 -6.88 -18.59
CA GLU A 85 -16.71 -7.10 -19.86
C GLU A 85 -15.21 -7.41 -19.72
N VAL A 86 -14.66 -7.49 -18.52
CA VAL A 86 -13.23 -7.73 -18.31
C VAL A 86 -12.80 -9.08 -18.90
N ARG A 87 -11.75 -9.06 -19.71
CA ARG A 87 -11.17 -10.25 -20.35
C ARG A 87 -9.73 -10.52 -19.93
N SER A 88 -9.01 -9.49 -19.52
CA SER A 88 -7.68 -9.60 -18.94
C SER A 88 -7.42 -8.50 -17.92
N ILE A 89 -6.48 -8.75 -17.02
CA ILE A 89 -6.01 -7.78 -16.03
C ILE A 89 -4.49 -7.69 -16.18
N VAL A 90 -4.02 -6.49 -16.48
CA VAL A 90 -2.59 -6.16 -16.42
C VAL A 90 -2.28 -5.78 -14.99
N VAL A 91 -1.37 -6.50 -14.34
CA VAL A 91 -0.89 -6.20 -12.99
C VAL A 91 0.50 -5.64 -13.11
N VAL A 92 0.72 -4.49 -12.52
CA VAL A 92 2.01 -3.79 -12.54
C VAL A 92 2.59 -3.62 -11.15
N GLY A 93 3.91 -3.54 -11.06
CA GLY A 93 4.62 -3.18 -9.85
C GLY A 93 5.56 -2.01 -10.10
N LEU A 94 5.59 -1.05 -9.17
CA LEU A 94 6.47 0.11 -9.21
C LEU A 94 7.34 0.13 -7.97
N ASN A 95 8.65 -0.04 -8.15
CA ASN A 95 9.62 0.01 -7.06
C ASN A 95 9.62 1.39 -6.41
N TYR A 96 9.57 1.43 -5.07
CA TYR A 96 9.64 2.66 -4.30
C TYR A 96 10.79 2.69 -3.29
N TYR A 97 11.64 1.68 -3.25
CA TYR A 97 12.70 1.62 -2.25
C TYR A 97 13.69 2.79 -2.40
N PRO A 98 13.75 3.72 -1.45
CA PRO A 98 14.61 4.91 -1.56
C PRO A 98 15.97 4.72 -0.89
N GLY A 99 16.21 3.58 -0.27
CA GLY A 99 17.36 3.33 0.60
C GLY A 99 16.98 3.25 2.08
N ASP A 100 17.98 3.34 2.95
CA ASP A 100 17.79 3.27 4.40
C ASP A 100 17.41 4.64 4.99
N HIS A 101 16.79 4.62 6.20
CA HIS A 101 16.42 5.86 6.90
C HIS A 101 17.62 6.72 7.30
N GLY A 102 18.79 6.12 7.45
CA GLY A 102 19.95 6.79 8.02
C GLY A 102 19.78 7.11 9.51
N GLU A 103 20.76 7.83 10.07
CA GLU A 103 20.68 8.35 11.43
C GLU A 103 19.71 9.53 11.49
N HIS A 104 18.92 9.62 12.57
CA HIS A 104 17.98 10.71 12.78
C HIS A 104 18.03 11.22 14.22
N GLY A 105 17.62 12.49 14.41
CA GLY A 105 17.70 13.19 15.68
C GLY A 105 16.63 12.75 16.68
N LYS A 106 16.85 13.11 17.96
CA LYS A 106 15.93 12.76 19.06
C LYS A 106 14.55 13.43 19.00
N GLN A 107 14.33 14.39 18.12
CA GLN A 107 13.03 15.03 17.88
C GLN A 107 12.43 14.62 16.52
N GLN A 108 12.98 13.61 15.86
CA GLN A 108 12.55 13.14 14.57
C GLN A 108 11.85 11.80 14.67
N GLY A 109 10.70 11.66 14.01
CA GLY A 109 9.95 10.41 13.89
C GLY A 109 10.08 9.83 12.49
N LYS A 110 10.22 8.52 12.41
CA LYS A 110 10.32 7.78 11.15
C LYS A 110 9.01 7.77 10.38
N VAL A 111 9.13 7.93 9.08
CA VAL A 111 8.05 7.71 8.11
C VAL A 111 8.32 6.41 7.37
N SER A 112 7.31 5.56 7.19
CA SER A 112 7.42 4.36 6.35
C SER A 112 7.81 4.73 4.92
N ARG A 113 8.72 3.97 4.32
CA ARG A 113 9.36 4.29 3.02
C ARG A 113 8.37 4.58 1.91
N TYR A 114 7.23 3.89 1.88
CA TYR A 114 6.22 4.10 0.85
C TYR A 114 5.64 5.53 0.84
N ALA A 115 5.75 6.23 1.96
CA ALA A 115 5.16 7.55 2.16
C ALA A 115 6.20 8.70 2.16
N TRP A 116 7.45 8.43 1.76
CA TRP A 116 8.49 9.47 1.78
C TRP A 116 8.26 10.58 0.75
N GLY A 117 7.64 10.26 -0.37
CA GLY A 117 7.53 11.15 -1.52
C GLY A 117 6.12 11.56 -1.89
N ALA A 118 5.96 11.88 -3.16
CA ALA A 118 4.68 12.18 -3.79
C ALA A 118 3.69 11.01 -3.66
N ASP A 119 2.41 11.31 -3.78
CA ASP A 119 1.37 10.30 -3.72
C ASP A 119 1.51 9.30 -4.89
N TYR A 120 1.79 8.04 -4.56
CA TYR A 120 1.98 6.98 -5.55
C TYR A 120 0.73 6.67 -6.36
N HIS A 121 -0.45 6.97 -5.83
CA HIS A 121 -1.70 6.78 -6.55
C HIS A 121 -1.71 7.61 -7.84
N ASP A 122 -1.36 8.89 -7.74
CA ASP A 122 -1.34 9.80 -8.89
C ASP A 122 -0.29 9.37 -9.92
N VAL A 123 0.91 9.04 -9.45
CA VAL A 123 2.02 8.58 -10.31
C VAL A 123 1.64 7.32 -11.09
N MET A 124 1.04 6.35 -10.42
CA MET A 124 0.69 5.07 -11.07
C MET A 124 -0.54 5.20 -11.96
N LEU A 125 -1.58 5.96 -11.54
CA LEU A 125 -2.77 6.18 -12.35
C LEU A 125 -2.45 6.93 -13.64
N GLU A 126 -1.58 7.95 -13.60
CA GLU A 126 -1.09 8.64 -14.80
C GLU A 126 -0.43 7.64 -15.77
N ARG A 127 0.47 6.80 -15.28
CA ARG A 127 1.17 5.81 -16.12
C ARG A 127 0.22 4.76 -16.70
N LEU A 128 -0.76 4.29 -15.91
CA LEU A 128 -1.79 3.36 -16.39
C LEU A 128 -2.68 4.03 -17.46
N GLY A 129 -3.04 5.29 -17.27
CA GLY A 129 -3.75 6.08 -18.27
C GLY A 129 -2.98 6.21 -19.61
N ARG A 130 -1.68 6.50 -19.54
CA ARG A 130 -0.79 6.53 -20.72
C ARG A 130 -0.67 5.16 -21.39
N LEU A 131 -0.69 4.08 -20.62
CA LEU A 131 -0.71 2.72 -21.18
C LEU A 131 -2.01 2.46 -21.94
N THR A 132 -3.14 2.89 -21.41
CA THR A 132 -4.46 2.74 -22.05
C THR A 132 -4.55 3.56 -23.33
N THR A 133 -4.14 4.84 -23.30
CA THR A 133 -4.13 5.69 -24.51
C THR A 133 -3.30 5.05 -25.62
N TRP A 134 -2.09 4.58 -25.30
CA TRP A 134 -1.25 3.88 -26.27
C TRP A 134 -1.93 2.62 -26.79
N LEU A 135 -2.66 1.88 -25.95
CA LEU A 135 -3.34 0.66 -26.34
C LEU A 135 -4.48 0.94 -27.32
N GLU A 136 -5.26 1.99 -27.09
CA GLU A 136 -6.32 2.44 -28.01
C GLU A 136 -5.75 2.87 -29.38
N GLU A 137 -4.66 3.64 -29.37
CA GLU A 137 -3.93 4.03 -30.59
C GLU A 137 -3.40 2.81 -31.35
N HIS A 138 -2.80 1.86 -30.64
CA HIS A 138 -2.24 0.64 -31.23
C HIS A 138 -3.28 -0.29 -31.85
N LEU A 139 -4.47 -0.33 -31.25
CA LEU A 139 -5.59 -1.16 -31.72
C LEU A 139 -6.50 -0.43 -32.72
N GLY A 140 -6.39 0.89 -32.84
CA GLY A 140 -7.25 1.73 -33.66
C GLY A 140 -8.72 1.70 -33.24
N ARG A 141 -8.98 1.43 -31.93
CA ARG A 141 -10.33 1.40 -31.35
C ARG A 141 -10.35 1.77 -29.88
N HIS A 142 -11.50 2.16 -29.40
CA HIS A 142 -11.73 2.34 -27.96
C HIS A 142 -11.59 1.00 -27.20
N VAL A 143 -11.02 1.07 -26.00
CA VAL A 143 -10.84 -0.04 -25.07
C VAL A 143 -11.57 0.30 -23.77
N ALA A 144 -12.52 -0.53 -23.38
CA ALA A 144 -13.12 -0.38 -22.06
C ALA A 144 -12.09 -0.82 -20.99
N TYR A 145 -11.87 0.03 -20.00
CA TYR A 145 -10.86 -0.23 -18.97
C TYR A 145 -11.25 0.34 -17.61
N ARG A 146 -10.64 -0.22 -16.57
CA ARG A 146 -10.68 0.33 -15.20
C ARG A 146 -9.32 0.18 -14.54
N PRO A 147 -8.64 1.29 -14.19
CA PRO A 147 -7.41 1.26 -13.42
C PRO A 147 -7.71 1.27 -11.92
N TYR A 148 -6.88 0.55 -11.15
CA TYR A 148 -6.90 0.57 -9.70
C TYR A 148 -5.48 0.63 -9.17
N VAL A 149 -5.32 1.39 -8.10
CA VAL A 149 -4.10 1.47 -7.30
C VAL A 149 -4.58 1.63 -5.87
N ASP A 150 -4.51 0.57 -5.05
CA ASP A 150 -4.90 0.52 -3.63
C ASP A 150 -6.38 0.85 -3.32
N PHE A 151 -7.00 1.80 -4.01
CA PHE A 151 -8.40 2.19 -3.79
C PHE A 151 -9.44 1.18 -4.26
N GLY A 152 -9.04 0.17 -5.00
CA GLY A 152 -9.95 -0.76 -5.66
C GLY A 152 -10.52 -1.83 -4.71
N PRO A 153 -11.72 -2.33 -4.99
CA PRO A 153 -12.24 -3.49 -4.32
C PRO A 153 -11.68 -4.79 -4.94
N LEU A 154 -10.35 -4.84 -5.10
CA LEU A 154 -9.63 -5.97 -5.68
C LEU A 154 -8.74 -6.64 -4.63
N MET A 155 -8.41 -7.89 -4.86
CA MET A 155 -7.39 -8.60 -4.09
C MET A 155 -6.05 -8.50 -4.81
N GLU A 156 -5.45 -7.30 -4.82
CA GLU A 156 -4.27 -6.92 -5.62
C GLU A 156 -3.12 -7.94 -5.49
N ARG A 157 -2.72 -8.28 -4.26
CA ARG A 157 -1.65 -9.26 -4.03
C ARG A 157 -1.98 -10.66 -4.56
N ALA A 158 -3.26 -11.06 -4.55
CA ALA A 158 -3.68 -12.33 -5.12
C ALA A 158 -3.63 -12.30 -6.66
N LEU A 159 -4.05 -11.18 -7.26
CA LEU A 159 -3.91 -10.97 -8.70
C LEU A 159 -2.43 -10.94 -9.11
N ALA A 160 -1.60 -10.25 -8.36
CA ALA A 160 -0.16 -10.16 -8.62
C ALA A 160 0.54 -11.54 -8.50
N GLN A 161 0.17 -12.37 -7.53
CA GLN A 161 0.68 -13.74 -7.43
C GLN A 161 0.25 -14.58 -8.64
N ARG A 162 -1.02 -14.46 -9.05
CA ARG A 162 -1.54 -15.15 -10.25
C ARG A 162 -0.91 -14.64 -11.54
N ALA A 163 -0.50 -13.37 -11.58
CA ALA A 163 0.25 -12.76 -12.68
C ALA A 163 1.74 -13.09 -12.66
N GLY A 164 2.20 -13.94 -11.73
CA GLY A 164 3.60 -14.38 -11.65
C GLY A 164 4.56 -13.41 -10.97
N LEU A 165 4.07 -12.34 -10.32
CA LEU A 165 4.93 -11.27 -9.78
C LEU A 165 5.56 -11.59 -8.43
N GLY A 166 5.19 -12.69 -7.77
CA GLY A 166 5.79 -13.07 -6.49
C GLY A 166 4.89 -13.92 -5.63
N TRP A 167 5.25 -14.09 -4.37
CA TRP A 167 4.51 -14.89 -3.39
C TRP A 167 4.10 -14.06 -2.17
N PHE A 168 3.07 -14.54 -1.47
CA PHE A 168 2.71 -13.99 -0.16
C PHE A 168 3.77 -14.31 0.87
N GLY A 169 4.43 -13.29 1.41
CA GLY A 169 5.33 -13.41 2.54
C GLY A 169 4.59 -13.73 3.84
N LYS A 170 5.34 -14.24 4.82
CA LYS A 170 4.81 -14.43 6.19
C LYS A 170 4.43 -13.09 6.84
N ASN A 171 4.99 -11.97 6.38
CA ASN A 171 4.65 -10.61 6.77
C ASN A 171 3.44 -10.03 6.00
N THR A 172 2.73 -10.83 5.25
CA THR A 172 1.57 -10.49 4.42
C THR A 172 1.85 -9.66 3.16
N ASN A 173 3.06 -9.17 2.95
CA ASN A 173 3.43 -8.48 1.72
C ASN A 173 3.62 -9.45 0.55
N LEU A 174 3.47 -8.96 -0.68
CA LEU A 174 3.94 -9.68 -1.85
C LEU A 174 5.46 -9.49 -1.97
N ILE A 175 6.18 -10.59 -2.17
CA ILE A 175 7.65 -10.58 -2.31
C ILE A 175 8.02 -11.06 -3.70
N HIS A 176 8.73 -10.22 -4.45
CA HIS A 176 9.27 -10.58 -5.75
C HIS A 176 10.73 -11.09 -5.59
N PRO A 177 11.13 -12.16 -6.30
CA PRO A 177 12.43 -12.80 -6.07
C PRO A 177 13.65 -11.93 -6.41
N ALA A 178 13.48 -10.87 -7.21
CA ALA A 178 14.59 -10.03 -7.66
C ALA A 178 14.61 -8.61 -7.07
N ILE A 179 13.52 -8.13 -6.45
CA ILE A 179 13.45 -6.77 -5.91
C ILE A 179 12.87 -6.68 -4.50
N GLY A 180 12.58 -7.83 -3.85
CA GLY A 180 11.99 -7.83 -2.52
C GLY A 180 10.51 -7.43 -2.52
N SER A 181 10.08 -6.65 -1.53
CA SER A 181 8.66 -6.27 -1.35
C SER A 181 8.41 -4.75 -1.35
N TYR A 182 9.42 -3.92 -1.63
CA TYR A 182 9.28 -2.47 -1.66
C TYR A 182 8.77 -1.98 -3.03
N PHE A 183 7.57 -2.42 -3.43
CA PHE A 183 6.91 -1.96 -4.65
C PHE A 183 5.41 -1.79 -4.43
N PHE A 184 4.86 -0.79 -5.09
CA PHE A 184 3.41 -0.60 -5.19
C PHE A 184 2.83 -1.53 -6.23
N LEU A 185 1.56 -1.91 -6.05
CA LEU A 185 0.78 -2.66 -7.02
C LEU A 185 -0.24 -1.75 -7.71
N GLY A 186 -0.56 -2.08 -8.94
CA GLY A 186 -1.66 -1.48 -9.69
C GLY A 186 -2.22 -2.46 -10.68
N GLU A 187 -3.52 -2.34 -10.96
CA GLU A 187 -4.24 -3.20 -11.86
C GLU A 187 -4.94 -2.37 -12.94
N LEU A 188 -4.91 -2.89 -14.15
CA LEU A 188 -5.66 -2.35 -15.28
C LEU A 188 -6.56 -3.47 -15.83
N LEU A 189 -7.86 -3.38 -15.53
CA LEU A 189 -8.87 -4.27 -16.07
C LEU A 189 -9.16 -3.85 -17.51
N LEU A 190 -9.22 -4.80 -18.45
CA LEU A 190 -9.38 -4.53 -19.89
C LEU A 190 -10.43 -5.45 -20.53
N ASP A 191 -11.20 -4.93 -21.48
CA ASP A 191 -12.14 -5.70 -22.31
C ASP A 191 -11.47 -6.48 -23.45
N ILE A 192 -10.15 -6.47 -23.51
CA ILE A 192 -9.37 -7.18 -24.53
C ILE A 192 -8.70 -8.44 -23.94
N PRO A 193 -8.59 -9.53 -24.74
CA PRO A 193 -7.90 -10.72 -24.31
C PRO A 193 -6.37 -10.54 -24.45
N LEU A 194 -5.64 -10.83 -23.37
CA LEU A 194 -4.19 -10.95 -23.35
C LEU A 194 -3.81 -12.35 -22.85
N ALA A 195 -2.67 -12.85 -23.25
CA ALA A 195 -2.17 -14.13 -22.79
C ALA A 195 -1.74 -14.01 -21.31
N ALA A 196 -2.32 -14.85 -20.44
CA ALA A 196 -1.97 -14.84 -19.03
C ALA A 196 -0.57 -15.39 -18.78
N ASP A 197 0.09 -14.85 -17.76
CA ASP A 197 1.35 -15.39 -17.25
C ASP A 197 1.13 -16.60 -16.34
N VAL A 198 2.21 -17.33 -16.10
CA VAL A 198 2.19 -18.47 -15.20
C VAL A 198 2.18 -17.96 -13.75
N PRO A 199 1.22 -18.41 -12.91
CA PRO A 199 1.16 -18.00 -11.52
C PRO A 199 2.46 -18.34 -10.75
N PHE A 200 2.86 -17.45 -9.84
CA PHE A 200 3.95 -17.76 -8.92
C PHE A 200 3.47 -18.81 -7.91
N ARG A 201 4.14 -19.96 -7.92
CA ARG A 201 3.77 -21.08 -7.06
C ARG A 201 4.68 -21.21 -5.84
N GLY A 202 4.07 -21.56 -4.71
CA GLY A 202 4.77 -21.78 -3.45
C GLY A 202 5.19 -20.48 -2.75
N SER A 203 5.87 -20.63 -1.62
CA SER A 203 6.45 -19.56 -0.83
C SER A 203 7.94 -19.83 -0.67
N ARG A 204 8.76 -18.78 -0.76
CA ARG A 204 10.22 -18.86 -0.54
C ARG A 204 10.64 -18.38 0.85
N CYS A 205 9.68 -18.17 1.76
CA CYS A 205 10.00 -17.82 3.15
C CYS A 205 10.59 -19.00 3.93
N GLY A 206 10.31 -20.26 3.52
CA GLY A 206 10.85 -21.45 4.18
C GLY A 206 10.60 -21.45 5.68
N THR A 207 11.63 -21.73 6.47
CA THR A 207 11.59 -21.74 7.93
C THR A 207 11.80 -20.38 8.58
N CYS A 208 12.12 -19.33 7.80
CA CYS A 208 12.38 -17.98 8.33
C CYS A 208 11.18 -17.41 9.08
N THR A 209 11.42 -16.83 10.26
CA THR A 209 10.42 -16.15 11.12
C THR A 209 10.77 -14.72 11.44
N ALA A 210 11.83 -14.16 10.84
CA ALA A 210 12.37 -12.85 11.19
C ALA A 210 11.31 -11.73 11.31
N CYS A 211 10.35 -11.67 10.38
CA CYS A 211 9.30 -10.66 10.42
C CYS A 211 8.29 -10.84 11.58
N LEU A 212 8.03 -12.10 11.99
CA LEU A 212 7.16 -12.39 13.13
C LEU A 212 7.85 -12.01 14.42
N ASP A 213 9.14 -12.38 14.56
CA ASP A 213 9.94 -12.19 15.75
C ASP A 213 10.27 -10.71 16.00
N ALA A 214 10.49 -9.94 14.92
CA ALA A 214 10.84 -8.53 15.00
C ALA A 214 9.64 -7.59 15.19
N CYS A 215 8.38 -8.07 15.00
CA CYS A 215 7.21 -7.21 15.12
C CYS A 215 7.04 -6.71 16.55
N PRO A 216 7.22 -5.40 16.86
CA PRO A 216 7.23 -4.89 18.23
C PRO A 216 5.94 -5.16 19.00
N THR A 217 4.83 -5.22 18.26
CA THR A 217 3.48 -5.37 18.81
C THR A 217 2.93 -6.80 18.67
N GLY A 218 3.67 -7.69 18.02
CA GLY A 218 3.18 -9.04 17.69
C GLY A 218 1.93 -9.02 16.82
N ALA A 219 1.80 -8.03 15.92
CA ALA A 219 0.67 -7.90 15.01
C ALA A 219 0.59 -9.06 14.00
N LEU A 220 1.71 -9.66 13.65
CA LEU A 220 1.79 -10.88 12.84
C LEU A 220 1.49 -12.09 13.73
N VAL A 221 0.20 -12.40 13.90
CA VAL A 221 -0.28 -13.41 14.85
C VAL A 221 -0.05 -14.85 14.39
N ALA A 222 0.23 -15.04 13.10
CA ALA A 222 0.66 -16.29 12.47
C ALA A 222 1.30 -15.98 11.12
N PRO A 223 2.05 -16.91 10.51
CA PRO A 223 2.58 -16.73 9.17
C PRO A 223 1.49 -16.33 8.15
N GLY A 224 1.64 -15.13 7.56
CA GLY A 224 0.67 -14.59 6.61
C GLY A 224 -0.66 -14.13 7.22
N VAL A 225 -0.74 -13.90 8.52
CA VAL A 225 -1.94 -13.42 9.21
C VAL A 225 -1.60 -12.21 10.08
N LEU A 226 -2.18 -11.07 9.72
CA LEU A 226 -2.01 -9.80 10.44
C LEU A 226 -3.28 -9.42 11.20
N ASP A 227 -3.15 -9.11 12.49
CA ASP A 227 -4.17 -8.40 13.26
C ASP A 227 -3.91 -6.90 13.18
N ALA A 228 -4.71 -6.17 12.41
CA ALA A 228 -4.52 -4.74 12.20
C ALA A 228 -4.63 -3.93 13.50
N ARG A 229 -5.43 -4.37 14.48
CA ARG A 229 -5.60 -3.70 15.78
C ARG A 229 -4.27 -3.52 16.52
N ARG A 230 -3.28 -4.32 16.19
CA ARG A 230 -1.93 -4.32 16.80
C ARG A 230 -0.86 -3.74 15.88
N CYS A 231 -1.15 -3.57 14.57
CA CYS A 231 -0.17 -3.12 13.60
C CYS A 231 0.13 -1.63 13.74
N ILE A 232 1.40 -1.25 13.88
CA ILE A 232 1.82 0.15 13.97
C ILE A 232 1.37 0.93 12.73
N SER A 233 1.44 0.35 11.53
CA SER A 233 0.93 1.01 10.31
C SER A 233 -0.55 1.35 10.44
N TYR A 234 -1.39 0.41 10.89
CA TYR A 234 -2.80 0.69 11.12
C TYR A 234 -2.99 1.79 12.18
N LEU A 235 -2.32 1.67 13.32
CA LEU A 235 -2.46 2.61 14.45
C LEU A 235 -2.06 4.04 14.06
N THR A 236 -1.08 4.20 13.18
CA THR A 236 -0.55 5.52 12.80
C THR A 236 -1.18 6.10 11.54
N ILE A 237 -1.86 5.30 10.72
CA ILE A 237 -2.44 5.73 9.43
C ILE A 237 -3.97 5.73 9.45
N GLU A 238 -4.58 4.58 9.82
CA GLU A 238 -6.02 4.33 9.64
C GLU A 238 -6.85 4.57 10.89
N HIS A 239 -6.28 4.27 12.07
CA HIS A 239 -6.98 4.40 13.35
C HIS A 239 -7.30 5.86 13.67
N ARG A 240 -8.57 6.16 13.96
CA ARG A 240 -9.05 7.54 14.21
C ARG A 240 -9.15 7.90 15.69
N GLY A 241 -9.17 6.91 16.56
CA GLY A 241 -9.24 7.09 18.01
C GLY A 241 -7.88 7.21 18.70
N GLY A 242 -7.90 7.13 20.01
CA GLY A 242 -6.69 7.10 20.84
C GLY A 242 -5.93 5.79 20.67
N ILE A 243 -4.61 5.87 20.47
CA ILE A 243 -3.77 4.68 20.52
C ILE A 243 -3.86 4.09 21.95
N PRO A 244 -4.22 2.80 22.10
CA PRO A 244 -4.28 2.17 23.42
C PRO A 244 -3.00 2.38 24.20
N GLU A 245 -3.08 2.74 25.48
CA GLU A 245 -1.93 3.18 26.27
C GLU A 245 -0.82 2.13 26.29
N ALA A 246 -1.19 0.84 26.40
CA ALA A 246 -0.23 -0.27 26.36
C ALA A 246 0.52 -0.41 25.02
N MET A 247 -0.05 0.13 23.93
CA MET A 247 0.56 0.08 22.60
C MET A 247 1.48 1.27 22.32
N ARG A 248 1.28 2.41 22.99
CA ARG A 248 2.04 3.64 22.73
C ARG A 248 3.57 3.44 22.84
N PRO A 249 4.11 2.76 23.86
CA PRO A 249 5.56 2.49 23.91
C PRO A 249 6.06 1.65 22.74
N LEU A 250 5.23 0.74 22.23
CA LEU A 250 5.58 -0.20 21.17
C LEU A 250 5.56 0.44 19.76
N VAL A 251 5.01 1.66 19.63
CA VAL A 251 5.10 2.45 18.40
C VAL A 251 6.54 2.90 18.14
N GLU A 252 7.37 2.92 19.20
CA GLU A 252 8.78 3.34 19.13
C GLU A 252 8.91 4.76 18.55
N ASP A 253 9.67 4.92 17.46
CA ASP A 253 9.91 6.18 16.76
C ASP A 253 9.14 6.32 15.44
N TRP A 254 8.17 5.44 15.15
CA TRP A 254 7.35 5.48 13.95
C TRP A 254 6.21 6.51 14.07
N VAL A 255 6.35 7.66 13.39
CA VAL A 255 5.31 8.69 13.36
C VAL A 255 4.24 8.42 12.31
N PHE A 256 4.57 7.66 11.24
CA PHE A 256 3.65 7.30 10.18
C PHE A 256 4.07 6.00 9.50
N GLY A 257 3.19 4.99 9.53
CA GLY A 257 3.50 3.67 8.99
C GLY A 257 4.52 2.89 9.84
N CYS A 258 5.01 1.79 9.30
CA CYS A 258 6.04 0.95 9.92
C CYS A 258 6.61 -0.02 8.90
N ASP A 259 7.94 -0.10 8.80
CA ASP A 259 8.62 -0.99 7.86
C ASP A 259 9.34 -2.17 8.55
N VAL A 260 9.24 -2.34 9.86
CA VAL A 260 10.02 -3.34 10.61
C VAL A 260 9.97 -4.73 9.98
N CYS A 261 8.78 -5.22 9.62
CA CYS A 261 8.64 -6.55 9.03
C CYS A 261 9.20 -6.66 7.59
N GLN A 262 9.40 -5.54 6.90
CA GLN A 262 10.06 -5.46 5.60
C GLN A 262 11.58 -5.31 5.75
N GLU A 263 12.04 -4.50 6.72
CA GLU A 263 13.47 -4.26 6.98
C GLU A 263 14.21 -5.54 7.38
N VAL A 264 13.60 -6.36 8.23
CA VAL A 264 14.20 -7.63 8.67
C VAL A 264 14.05 -8.77 7.66
N CYS A 265 13.35 -8.55 6.55
CA CYS A 265 13.13 -9.59 5.55
C CYS A 265 14.42 -9.85 4.76
N PRO A 266 14.97 -11.09 4.77
CA PRO A 266 16.20 -11.40 4.04
C PRO A 266 16.11 -11.13 2.54
N TRP A 267 14.91 -11.21 1.96
CA TRP A 267 14.69 -10.89 0.54
C TRP A 267 14.84 -9.40 0.26
N ASN A 268 14.39 -8.53 1.16
CA ASN A 268 14.60 -7.09 1.04
C ASN A 268 16.05 -6.72 1.28
N GLN A 269 16.68 -7.27 2.34
CA GLN A 269 18.08 -7.01 2.65
C GLN A 269 19.04 -7.36 1.51
N ARG A 270 18.69 -8.41 0.74
CA ARG A 270 19.53 -8.89 -0.34
C ARG A 270 19.21 -8.28 -1.71
N PHE A 271 17.95 -8.00 -1.98
CA PHE A 271 17.47 -7.70 -3.34
C PHE A 271 16.78 -6.34 -3.50
N ALA A 272 16.46 -5.63 -2.41
CA ALA A 272 15.97 -4.27 -2.56
C ALA A 272 17.04 -3.38 -3.19
N SER A 273 16.68 -2.71 -4.26
CA SER A 273 17.56 -1.78 -4.97
C SER A 273 16.89 -0.41 -5.06
N PRO A 274 17.62 0.69 -4.94
CA PRO A 274 17.04 2.03 -4.98
C PRO A 274 16.19 2.25 -6.24
N ALA A 275 14.99 2.79 -6.03
CA ALA A 275 14.14 3.29 -7.09
C ALA A 275 14.73 4.55 -7.72
N ASP A 276 14.23 4.93 -8.90
CA ASP A 276 14.56 6.22 -9.51
C ASP A 276 14.10 7.35 -8.57
N PRO A 277 15.03 8.15 -8.02
CA PRO A 277 14.68 9.19 -7.05
C PRO A 277 13.81 10.30 -7.65
N SER A 278 13.77 10.46 -8.96
CA SER A 278 12.95 11.48 -9.61
C SER A 278 11.46 11.19 -9.56
N VAL A 279 11.06 9.94 -9.29
CA VAL A 279 9.67 9.49 -9.35
C VAL A 279 8.86 9.96 -8.13
N PHE A 280 9.49 10.01 -6.95
CA PHE A 280 8.83 10.27 -5.67
C PHE A 280 9.45 11.46 -4.91
N HIS A 281 9.68 12.59 -5.57
CA HIS A 281 10.15 13.81 -4.91
C HIS A 281 9.01 14.65 -4.33
N PRO A 282 9.27 15.42 -3.24
CA PRO A 282 10.46 15.39 -2.38
C PRO A 282 10.44 14.22 -1.40
N SER A 283 11.61 13.70 -1.00
CA SER A 283 11.73 12.59 -0.04
C SER A 283 11.73 13.09 1.41
N ARG A 284 10.90 12.47 2.27
CA ARG A 284 10.77 12.80 3.70
C ARG A 284 10.89 11.54 4.56
N PRO A 285 12.13 11.06 4.80
CA PRO A 285 12.35 9.82 5.58
C PRO A 285 11.93 9.97 7.04
N VAL A 286 12.00 11.18 7.57
CA VAL A 286 11.63 11.54 8.93
C VAL A 286 10.86 12.85 8.95
N LEU A 287 10.10 13.07 10.03
CA LEU A 287 9.47 14.35 10.33
C LEU A 287 10.07 14.94 11.60
N ASP A 288 10.32 16.24 11.62
CA ASP A 288 10.55 16.97 12.85
C ASP A 288 9.23 17.00 13.65
N LEU A 289 9.25 16.39 14.82
CA LEU A 289 8.06 16.19 15.61
C LEU A 289 7.58 17.48 16.31
N ILE A 290 8.52 18.39 16.63
CA ILE A 290 8.18 19.69 17.22
C ILE A 290 7.46 20.54 16.18
N ASP A 291 7.96 20.53 14.97
CA ASP A 291 7.38 21.23 13.83
C ASP A 291 5.97 20.65 13.48
N VAL A 292 5.84 19.32 13.48
CA VAL A 292 4.53 18.66 13.31
C VAL A 292 3.53 19.07 14.39
N MET A 293 3.95 19.12 15.66
CA MET A 293 3.09 19.51 16.78
C MET A 293 2.58 20.94 16.69
N SER A 294 3.24 21.81 15.93
CA SER A 294 2.84 23.21 15.73
C SER A 294 1.81 23.42 14.62
N LEU A 295 1.46 22.39 13.83
CA LEU A 295 0.61 22.52 12.66
C LEU A 295 -0.86 22.74 13.06
N ASP A 296 -1.47 23.77 12.49
CA ASP A 296 -2.94 23.90 12.39
C ASP A 296 -3.47 23.14 11.15
N GLU A 297 -4.78 23.21 10.90
CA GLU A 297 -5.41 22.53 9.76
C GLU A 297 -4.89 23.03 8.41
N ASP A 298 -4.66 24.33 8.28
CA ASP A 298 -4.18 24.92 7.03
C ASP A 298 -2.71 24.57 6.78
N GLY A 299 -1.87 24.60 7.80
CA GLY A 299 -0.48 24.18 7.74
C GLY A 299 -0.34 22.68 7.42
N PHE A 300 -1.18 21.83 8.02
CA PHE A 300 -1.23 20.41 7.71
C PHE A 300 -1.64 20.20 6.24
N ARG A 301 -2.70 20.86 5.79
CA ARG A 301 -3.17 20.79 4.40
C ARG A 301 -2.12 21.24 3.41
N ALA A 302 -1.51 22.38 3.63
CA ALA A 302 -0.48 22.94 2.74
C ALA A 302 0.74 22.01 2.61
N ARG A 303 1.08 21.28 3.68
CA ARG A 303 2.29 20.46 3.72
C ARG A 303 2.08 19.02 3.22
N PHE A 304 0.91 18.41 3.45
CA PHE A 304 0.72 16.98 3.27
C PHE A 304 -0.37 16.56 2.29
N ARG A 305 -1.18 17.48 1.74
CA ARG A 305 -2.31 17.14 0.86
C ARG A 305 -1.93 16.25 -0.34
N GLU A 306 -0.74 16.45 -0.90
CA GLU A 306 -0.25 15.71 -2.08
C GLU A 306 0.70 14.57 -1.71
N THR A 307 0.58 14.06 -0.50
CA THR A 307 1.43 12.98 0.02
C THR A 307 0.58 11.92 0.71
N PRO A 308 1.07 10.69 0.85
CA PRO A 308 0.38 9.65 1.60
C PRO A 308 0.11 10.01 3.08
N LEU A 309 0.89 10.93 3.66
CA LEU A 309 0.70 11.40 5.04
C LEU A 309 -0.64 12.08 5.27
N TRP A 310 -1.27 12.60 4.21
CA TRP A 310 -2.62 13.15 4.24
C TRP A 310 -3.64 12.19 4.85
N ARG A 311 -3.45 10.89 4.66
CA ARG A 311 -4.36 9.83 5.14
C ARG A 311 -4.58 9.84 6.65
N ALA A 312 -3.56 10.18 7.45
CA ALA A 312 -3.68 10.24 8.91
C ALA A 312 -4.59 11.38 9.39
N GLY A 313 -4.73 12.45 8.63
CA GLY A 313 -5.33 13.70 9.07
C GLY A 313 -4.46 14.44 10.10
N ARG A 314 -4.75 15.73 10.34
CA ARG A 314 -4.00 16.53 11.32
C ARG A 314 -4.00 15.87 12.71
N SER A 315 -5.18 15.57 13.22
CA SER A 315 -5.33 14.99 14.57
C SER A 315 -4.56 13.68 14.74
N GLY A 316 -4.62 12.80 13.74
CA GLY A 316 -3.88 11.53 13.74
C GLY A 316 -2.38 11.73 13.71
N LEU A 317 -1.87 12.66 12.89
CA LEU A 317 -0.45 12.91 12.79
C LEU A 317 0.12 13.57 14.06
N LEU A 318 -0.58 14.56 14.63
CA LEU A 318 -0.18 15.17 15.91
C LEU A 318 -0.24 14.18 17.07
N ARG A 319 -1.30 13.35 17.13
CA ARG A 319 -1.38 12.24 18.08
C ARG A 319 -0.15 11.33 18.00
N ASN A 320 0.23 10.93 16.80
CA ASN A 320 1.40 10.06 16.57
C ASN A 320 2.69 10.78 17.00
N ALA A 321 2.85 12.05 16.63
CA ALA A 321 4.02 12.85 17.01
C ALA A 321 4.15 12.98 18.52
N ALA A 322 3.05 13.20 19.24
CA ALA A 322 3.05 13.23 20.72
C ALA A 322 3.50 11.90 21.31
N VAL A 323 3.00 10.76 20.81
CA VAL A 323 3.41 9.42 21.24
C VAL A 323 4.91 9.21 21.04
N VAL A 324 5.42 9.56 19.85
CA VAL A 324 6.85 9.37 19.54
C VAL A 324 7.72 10.28 20.41
N LEU A 325 7.36 11.55 20.62
CA LEU A 325 8.08 12.44 21.54
C LEU A 325 8.12 11.87 22.97
N GLY A 326 7.01 11.31 23.45
CA GLY A 326 6.96 10.61 24.73
C GLY A 326 7.86 9.37 24.79
N ASN A 327 8.00 8.64 23.68
CA ASN A 327 8.88 7.48 23.56
C ASN A 327 10.35 7.85 23.47
N LEU A 328 10.71 8.87 22.71
CA LEU A 328 12.07 9.35 22.56
C LEU A 328 12.58 10.01 23.85
N GLY A 329 11.68 10.70 24.56
CA GLY A 329 12.02 11.43 25.79
C GLY A 329 12.85 12.69 25.51
N GLY A 330 13.31 13.30 26.59
CA GLY A 330 14.15 14.49 26.52
C GLY A 330 13.38 15.82 26.63
N PRO A 331 14.05 16.91 27.03
CA PRO A 331 13.40 18.16 27.36
C PRO A 331 12.95 18.99 26.16
N ALA A 332 13.54 18.78 24.98
CA ALA A 332 13.29 19.63 23.81
C ALA A 332 11.85 19.58 23.30
N GLY A 333 11.18 18.42 23.41
CA GLY A 333 9.78 18.26 23.00
C GLY A 333 8.75 18.78 24.02
N VAL A 334 9.18 19.06 25.26
CA VAL A 334 8.27 19.44 26.36
C VAL A 334 7.48 20.72 26.07
N PRO A 335 8.06 21.80 25.54
CA PRO A 335 7.29 23.00 25.21
C PRO A 335 6.18 22.74 24.19
N ALA A 336 6.47 21.99 23.11
CA ALA A 336 5.49 21.63 22.09
C ALA A 336 4.37 20.75 22.65
N LEU A 337 4.71 19.76 23.51
CA LEU A 337 3.72 18.91 24.18
C LEU A 337 2.84 19.69 25.17
N LYS A 338 3.40 20.68 25.87
CA LYS A 338 2.62 21.57 26.76
C LYS A 338 1.62 22.41 25.96
N ALA A 339 2.04 22.99 24.84
CA ALA A 339 1.13 23.70 23.95
C ALA A 339 0.02 22.77 23.42
N ALA A 340 0.36 21.55 23.02
CA ALA A 340 -0.59 20.56 22.52
C ALA A 340 -1.52 20.01 23.61
N ALA A 341 -1.21 20.14 24.89
CA ALA A 341 -2.12 19.80 25.97
C ALA A 341 -3.33 20.73 26.05
N ASP A 342 -3.28 21.89 25.37
CA ASP A 342 -4.36 22.86 25.21
C ASP A 342 -4.94 22.84 23.77
N ASP A 343 -4.59 21.90 22.91
CA ASP A 343 -5.11 21.77 21.55
C ASP A 343 -6.64 21.66 21.54
N GLN A 344 -7.28 22.13 20.47
CA GLN A 344 -8.75 22.04 20.32
C GLN A 344 -9.23 20.60 20.24
N ASP A 345 -8.40 19.68 19.68
CA ASP A 345 -8.74 18.27 19.54
C ASP A 345 -8.44 17.49 20.83
N PRO A 346 -9.45 16.85 21.45
CA PRO A 346 -9.26 16.05 22.65
C PRO A 346 -8.29 14.87 22.45
N LEU A 347 -8.21 14.34 21.23
CA LEU A 347 -7.30 13.27 20.88
C LEU A 347 -5.84 13.72 21.02
N VAL A 348 -5.55 14.92 20.51
CA VAL A 348 -4.19 15.51 20.60
C VAL A 348 -3.85 15.81 22.05
N ARG A 349 -4.78 16.44 22.81
CA ARG A 349 -4.56 16.74 24.24
C ARG A 349 -4.23 15.49 25.07
N GLU A 350 -5.01 14.44 24.89
CA GLU A 350 -4.84 13.18 25.66
C GLU A 350 -3.43 12.60 25.47
N HIS A 351 -2.96 12.57 24.21
CA HIS A 351 -1.66 11.97 23.89
C HIS A 351 -0.49 12.89 24.27
N ALA A 352 -0.67 14.21 24.18
CA ALA A 352 0.30 15.17 24.68
C ALA A 352 0.48 15.05 26.22
N MET A 353 -0.61 14.95 26.97
CA MET A 353 -0.56 14.72 28.41
C MET A 353 0.07 13.38 28.79
N TRP A 354 -0.20 12.32 28.05
CA TRP A 354 0.45 11.03 28.25
C TRP A 354 1.98 11.15 28.02
N ALA A 355 2.38 11.81 26.95
CA ALA A 355 3.80 12.01 26.62
C ALA A 355 4.53 12.82 27.72
N LEU A 356 3.92 13.90 28.22
CA LEU A 356 4.45 14.70 29.31
C LEU A 356 4.64 13.87 30.57
N ARG A 357 3.64 13.07 30.98
CA ARG A 357 3.78 12.15 32.13
C ARG A 357 4.91 11.16 31.93
N ARG A 358 5.03 10.57 30.75
CA ARG A 358 6.07 9.59 30.43
C ARG A 358 7.47 10.18 30.48
N ILE A 359 7.65 11.43 30.02
CA ILE A 359 8.94 12.12 30.07
C ILE A 359 9.31 12.47 31.53
N SER A 360 8.33 12.87 32.34
CA SER A 360 8.58 13.23 33.76
C SER A 360 8.91 12.04 34.67
N LEU A 361 8.62 10.81 34.23
CA LEU A 361 8.91 9.57 34.95
C LEU A 361 10.30 8.99 34.59
N ARG A 362 11.00 9.58 33.64
CA ARG A 362 12.37 9.18 33.24
C ARG A 362 13.43 10.10 33.83
#